data_c2444b81d1839b9f9602c86992e6c01f
#
_entry.id   c2444b81d1839b9f9602c86992e6c01f
#
_cell.length_a   1.000
_cell.length_b   1.000
_cell.length_c   1.000
_cell.angle_alpha   90.00
_cell.angle_beta   90.00
_cell.angle_gamma   90.00
#
_symmetry.space_group_name_H-M   'P 1'
#
loop_
_entity.id
_entity.type
_entity.pdbx_description
1 polymer ?
#
loop_
_entity_poly.entity_id
_entity_poly.type
_entity_poly.pdbx_seq_one_letter_code
_entity_poly.pdbx_strand_id
1 'polypeptide(L)'
;VDISNNSWGAIKPFSDDFSSTMFMQDYANIRYAVENGREGLGTAFVFSAGNDRASGDNVNHHNFQNARETITVAAVKQSDVIESFSTPGAAILTSAYGSGVLSTDWMGTQGNNPQGKFPNNDYTYFSGTSASAPQVSAIVALMLEANPNLGYRDIQEILTHSSRNPDTASWKTNGANNFNLGGHLYNDDMGFGIVDAKAAVRSAESWQSQQTAHNEVFAAARQGNLNDLLPDLVNNVGKDYRFEISSDLKVEHVELGIDIRHERLG
;
A
#
# COMPACT_ATOMS: atom_id res chain seq x y z
N VAL A 1 -7.82 -11.76 -14.26
CA VAL A 1 -7.59 -11.81 -12.79
C VAL A 1 -8.14 -10.53 -12.20
N ASP A 2 -8.99 -10.64 -11.18
CA ASP A 2 -9.64 -9.47 -10.58
C ASP A 2 -8.79 -8.86 -9.47
N ILE A 3 -8.13 -9.72 -8.69
CA ILE A 3 -7.29 -9.33 -7.57
C ILE A 3 -5.98 -10.14 -7.60
N SER A 4 -4.86 -9.46 -7.41
CA SER A 4 -3.54 -10.07 -7.22
C SER A 4 -3.07 -9.80 -5.79
N ASN A 5 -2.92 -10.85 -4.97
CA ASN A 5 -2.36 -10.75 -3.63
C ASN A 5 -0.85 -11.05 -3.66
N ASN A 6 -0.06 -10.13 -3.13
CA ASN A 6 1.40 -10.16 -3.18
C ASN A 6 1.98 -10.01 -1.77
N SER A 7 2.11 -11.15 -1.09
CA SER A 7 2.71 -11.23 0.26
C SER A 7 4.22 -11.42 0.20
N TRP A 8 4.89 -10.64 -0.65
CA TRP A 8 6.33 -10.64 -0.88
C TRP A 8 6.82 -9.22 -1.21
N GLY A 9 8.13 -9.03 -1.24
CA GLY A 9 8.76 -7.76 -1.62
C GLY A 9 10.27 -7.91 -1.75
N ALA A 10 10.94 -6.87 -2.20
CA ALA A 10 12.39 -6.78 -2.22
C ALA A 10 12.93 -6.65 -0.78
N ILE A 11 14.08 -7.29 -0.51
CA ILE A 11 14.68 -7.30 0.84
C ILE A 11 15.51 -6.03 1.09
N LYS A 12 16.09 -5.47 0.02
CA LYS A 12 17.00 -4.32 0.14
C LYS A 12 16.31 -3.05 -0.37
N PRO A 13 16.42 -1.92 0.34
CA PRO A 13 15.98 -0.63 -0.16
C PRO A 13 16.50 -0.35 -1.57
N PHE A 14 15.64 0.20 -2.42
CA PHE A 14 15.93 0.59 -3.82
C PHE A 14 16.41 -0.54 -4.74
N SER A 15 16.22 -1.82 -4.37
CA SER A 15 16.66 -2.94 -5.20
C SER A 15 15.64 -3.37 -6.26
N ASP A 16 14.39 -2.97 -6.15
CA ASP A 16 13.29 -3.24 -7.07
C ASP A 16 12.96 -2.04 -7.99
N ASP A 17 14.01 -1.36 -8.43
CA ASP A 17 13.92 -0.20 -9.32
C ASP A 17 13.25 -0.57 -10.67
N PHE A 18 12.07 0.00 -10.92
CA PHE A 18 11.28 -0.21 -12.13
C PHE A 18 11.91 0.36 -13.39
N SER A 19 12.91 1.23 -13.28
CA SER A 19 13.71 1.69 -14.42
C SER A 19 14.79 0.70 -14.83
N SER A 20 15.12 -0.27 -13.97
CA SER A 20 16.10 -1.30 -14.25
C SER A 20 15.57 -2.35 -15.24
N THR A 21 16.47 -2.93 -16.03
CA THR A 21 16.11 -4.01 -16.98
C THR A 21 15.52 -5.26 -16.30
N MET A 22 15.78 -5.44 -15.01
CA MET A 22 15.28 -6.57 -14.23
C MET A 22 13.78 -6.44 -13.93
N PHE A 23 13.32 -5.26 -13.53
CA PHE A 23 11.95 -5.04 -13.04
C PHE A 23 11.05 -4.23 -14.00
N MET A 24 11.63 -3.68 -15.07
CA MET A 24 10.87 -2.90 -16.07
C MET A 24 9.70 -3.70 -16.66
N GLN A 25 9.91 -5.01 -16.93
CA GLN A 25 8.86 -5.87 -17.49
C GLN A 25 7.78 -6.20 -16.45
N ASP A 26 8.15 -6.35 -15.19
CA ASP A 26 7.19 -6.62 -14.11
C ASP A 26 6.27 -5.42 -13.92
N TYR A 27 6.82 -4.21 -13.91
CA TYR A 27 6.02 -2.98 -13.87
C TYR A 27 5.14 -2.80 -15.11
N ALA A 28 5.66 -3.09 -16.29
CA ALA A 28 4.87 -3.06 -17.52
C ALA A 28 3.69 -4.04 -17.46
N ASN A 29 3.88 -5.22 -16.85
CA ASN A 29 2.83 -6.22 -16.67
C ASN A 29 1.78 -5.75 -15.65
N ILE A 30 2.19 -5.11 -14.55
CA ILE A 30 1.25 -4.49 -13.58
C ILE A 30 0.41 -3.43 -14.28
N ARG A 31 1.03 -2.51 -15.00
CA ARG A 31 0.32 -1.47 -15.76
C ARG A 31 -0.64 -2.05 -16.79
N TYR A 32 -0.18 -3.06 -17.55
CA TYR A 32 -1.05 -3.74 -18.51
C TYR A 32 -2.29 -4.35 -17.85
N ALA A 33 -2.14 -5.00 -16.70
CA ALA A 33 -3.25 -5.60 -15.96
C ALA A 33 -4.19 -4.54 -15.34
N VAL A 34 -3.65 -3.39 -14.93
CA VAL A 34 -4.44 -2.24 -14.46
C VAL A 34 -5.19 -1.56 -15.61
N GLU A 35 -4.59 -1.46 -16.79
CA GLU A 35 -5.22 -0.87 -17.97
C GLU A 35 -6.25 -1.78 -18.62
N ASN A 36 -6.02 -3.10 -18.67
CA ASN A 36 -6.81 -4.04 -19.47
C ASN A 36 -7.54 -5.11 -18.65
N GLY A 37 -7.16 -5.33 -17.39
CA GLY A 37 -7.82 -6.30 -16.52
C GLY A 37 -9.28 -5.93 -16.25
N ARG A 38 -10.12 -6.92 -15.98
CA ARG A 38 -11.56 -6.70 -15.70
C ARG A 38 -12.24 -5.80 -16.76
N GLU A 39 -11.95 -6.05 -18.02
CA GLU A 39 -12.53 -5.30 -19.16
C GLU A 39 -12.23 -3.79 -19.12
N GLY A 40 -11.03 -3.41 -18.62
CA GLY A 40 -10.60 -2.02 -18.49
C GLY A 40 -10.89 -1.37 -17.14
N LEU A 41 -11.53 -2.09 -16.21
CA LEU A 41 -11.73 -1.62 -14.83
C LEU A 41 -10.45 -1.73 -13.97
N GLY A 42 -9.53 -2.58 -14.38
CA GLY A 42 -8.23 -2.79 -13.76
C GLY A 42 -8.21 -3.87 -12.68
N THR A 43 -7.13 -4.65 -12.67
CA THR A 43 -6.82 -5.61 -11.60
C THR A 43 -6.42 -4.86 -10.34
N ALA A 44 -6.94 -5.24 -9.18
CA ALA A 44 -6.51 -4.72 -7.89
C ALA A 44 -5.24 -5.46 -7.42
N PHE A 45 -4.13 -4.76 -7.28
CA PHE A 45 -2.88 -5.30 -6.77
C PHE A 45 -2.73 -4.97 -5.28
N VAL A 46 -2.69 -5.99 -4.42
CA VAL A 46 -2.51 -5.82 -2.97
C VAL A 46 -1.13 -6.33 -2.58
N PHE A 47 -0.32 -5.48 -1.96
CA PHE A 47 1.02 -5.79 -1.50
C PHE A 47 1.15 -5.69 0.02
N SER A 48 1.96 -6.57 0.61
CA SER A 48 2.39 -6.43 1.99
C SER A 48 3.43 -5.33 2.14
N ALA A 49 3.38 -4.54 3.23
CA ALA A 49 4.30 -3.43 3.47
C ALA A 49 5.76 -3.85 3.77
N GLY A 50 5.99 -5.12 4.12
CA GLY A 50 7.28 -5.61 4.58
C GLY A 50 7.39 -5.68 6.11
N ASN A 51 8.43 -6.37 6.60
CA ASN A 51 8.61 -6.70 8.03
C ASN A 51 9.95 -6.19 8.57
N ASP A 52 10.51 -5.15 7.96
CA ASP A 52 11.90 -4.73 8.14
C ASP A 52 12.04 -3.39 8.87
N ARG A 53 11.02 -2.98 9.67
CA ARG A 53 11.07 -1.77 10.51
C ARG A 53 12.33 -1.68 11.36
N ALA A 54 12.75 -2.80 11.98
CA ALA A 54 13.91 -2.83 12.85
C ALA A 54 15.24 -2.52 12.12
N SER A 55 15.26 -2.74 10.81
CA SER A 55 16.38 -2.41 9.92
C SER A 55 16.35 -0.97 9.41
N GLY A 56 15.35 -0.17 9.82
CA GLY A 56 15.18 1.20 9.34
C GLY A 56 14.60 1.30 7.93
N ASP A 57 14.00 0.23 7.43
CA ASP A 57 13.39 0.21 6.09
C ASP A 57 12.10 1.02 6.01
N ASN A 58 11.71 1.41 4.80
CA ASN A 58 10.53 2.22 4.51
C ASN A 58 9.90 1.79 3.18
N VAL A 59 8.59 1.66 3.14
CA VAL A 59 7.85 1.25 1.92
C VAL A 59 8.12 2.17 0.72
N ASN A 60 8.47 3.42 0.95
CA ASN A 60 8.80 4.35 -0.12
C ASN A 60 10.12 4.01 -0.84
N HIS A 61 10.94 3.11 -0.27
CA HIS A 61 12.16 2.61 -0.89
C HIS A 61 11.93 1.42 -1.83
N HIS A 62 10.69 0.96 -1.97
CA HIS A 62 10.30 -0.24 -2.70
C HIS A 62 9.26 0.10 -3.76
N ASN A 63 9.62 -0.08 -5.04
CA ASN A 63 8.77 0.33 -6.15
C ASN A 63 7.48 -0.47 -6.26
N PHE A 64 7.47 -1.76 -5.89
CA PHE A 64 6.23 -2.54 -5.84
C PHE A 64 5.24 -2.04 -4.80
N GLN A 65 5.73 -1.57 -3.64
CA GLN A 65 4.90 -1.07 -2.57
C GLN A 65 4.50 0.40 -2.75
N ASN A 66 5.33 1.21 -3.41
CA ASN A 66 5.04 2.64 -3.56
C ASN A 66 4.40 3.02 -4.91
N ALA A 67 4.20 2.07 -5.82
CA ALA A 67 3.52 2.33 -7.07
C ALA A 67 2.05 2.71 -6.86
N ARG A 68 1.56 3.71 -7.60
CA ARG A 68 0.16 4.18 -7.51
C ARG A 68 -0.86 3.12 -7.91
N GLU A 69 -0.45 2.13 -8.67
CA GLU A 69 -1.27 1.00 -9.09
C GLU A 69 -1.52 -0.02 -7.98
N THR A 70 -0.81 0.10 -6.84
CA THR A 70 -0.81 -0.92 -5.79
C THR A 70 -1.46 -0.44 -4.49
N ILE A 71 -2.00 -1.38 -3.74
CA ILE A 71 -2.60 -1.19 -2.41
C ILE A 71 -1.63 -1.78 -1.39
N THR A 72 -0.89 -0.95 -0.67
CA THR A 72 0.08 -1.41 0.32
C THR A 72 -0.53 -1.49 1.70
N VAL A 73 -0.36 -2.66 2.34
CA VAL A 73 -1.04 -3.03 3.58
C VAL A 73 -0.05 -3.24 4.72
N ALA A 74 -0.19 -2.45 5.79
CA ALA A 74 0.57 -2.60 7.03
C ALA A 74 -0.05 -3.61 7.99
N ALA A 75 0.69 -3.98 9.03
CA ALA A 75 0.27 -4.96 10.04
C ALA A 75 -0.02 -4.32 11.40
N VAL A 76 -1.19 -4.61 11.97
CA VAL A 76 -1.57 -4.23 13.33
C VAL A 76 -1.86 -5.46 14.19
N LYS A 77 -1.74 -5.28 15.51
CA LYS A 77 -2.16 -6.27 16.53
C LYS A 77 -3.68 -6.27 16.68
N GLN A 78 -4.22 -7.31 17.32
CA GLN A 78 -5.64 -7.35 17.71
C GLN A 78 -6.05 -6.23 18.68
N SER A 79 -5.07 -5.58 19.33
CA SER A 79 -5.27 -4.41 20.18
C SER A 79 -5.24 -3.08 19.41
N ASP A 80 -5.31 -3.13 18.08
CA ASP A 80 -5.26 -1.96 17.17
C ASP A 80 -3.97 -1.13 17.26
N VAL A 81 -2.88 -1.72 17.77
CA VAL A 81 -1.54 -1.12 17.81
C VAL A 81 -0.72 -1.66 16.65
N ILE A 82 0.10 -0.80 16.05
CA ILE A 82 1.01 -1.21 14.97
C ILE A 82 1.92 -2.37 15.41
N GLU A 83 2.18 -3.31 14.52
CA GLU A 83 3.16 -4.36 14.77
C GLU A 83 4.59 -3.81 14.71
N SER A 84 5.43 -4.30 15.64
CA SER A 84 6.80 -3.82 15.77
C SER A 84 7.69 -4.11 14.55
N PHE A 85 7.30 -5.05 13.73
CA PHE A 85 8.00 -5.42 12.50
C PHE A 85 7.50 -4.68 11.26
N SER A 86 6.24 -4.17 11.26
CA SER A 86 5.61 -3.61 10.07
C SER A 86 6.39 -2.41 9.52
N THR A 87 6.90 -2.50 8.31
CA THR A 87 7.64 -1.44 7.64
C THR A 87 6.75 -0.21 7.45
N PRO A 88 7.17 0.99 7.89
CA PRO A 88 6.39 2.22 7.75
C PRO A 88 6.57 2.89 6.39
N GLY A 89 5.76 3.89 6.09
CA GLY A 89 6.00 4.84 5.00
C GLY A 89 4.72 5.40 4.37
N ALA A 90 4.89 6.47 3.59
CA ALA A 90 3.79 7.25 3.05
C ALA A 90 2.96 6.51 1.98
N ALA A 91 3.46 5.42 1.41
CA ALA A 91 2.72 4.63 0.42
C ALA A 91 1.75 3.60 1.04
N ILE A 92 1.73 3.45 2.37
CA ILE A 92 0.74 2.58 3.02
C ILE A 92 -0.66 3.17 2.82
N LEU A 93 -1.56 2.38 2.23
CA LEU A 93 -2.95 2.80 2.05
C LEU A 93 -3.80 2.46 3.29
N THR A 94 -3.70 1.24 3.77
CA THR A 94 -4.49 0.75 4.91
C THR A 94 -3.72 -0.29 5.71
N SER A 95 -4.25 -0.73 6.82
CA SER A 95 -3.68 -1.79 7.64
C SER A 95 -4.71 -2.87 7.98
N ALA A 96 -4.22 -4.06 8.29
CA ALA A 96 -5.04 -5.18 8.75
C ALA A 96 -4.29 -5.97 9.84
N TYR A 97 -4.97 -6.92 10.49
CA TYR A 97 -4.34 -7.72 11.54
C TYR A 97 -3.21 -8.60 10.99
N GLY A 98 -2.03 -8.47 11.58
CA GLY A 98 -0.79 -9.11 11.11
C GLY A 98 -0.12 -10.03 12.11
N SER A 99 -0.73 -10.33 13.27
CA SER A 99 -0.17 -11.31 14.19
C SER A 99 -1.22 -12.25 14.78
N GLY A 100 -0.80 -13.49 14.95
CA GLY A 100 -1.68 -14.54 15.48
C GLY A 100 -2.90 -14.81 14.58
N VAL A 101 -2.78 -14.61 13.27
CA VAL A 101 -3.83 -14.86 12.31
C VAL A 101 -3.95 -16.36 12.09
N LEU A 102 -5.11 -16.92 12.40
CA LEU A 102 -5.39 -18.32 12.14
C LEU A 102 -5.60 -18.56 10.66
N SER A 103 -4.85 -19.49 10.11
CA SER A 103 -4.93 -19.86 8.69
C SER A 103 -4.89 -21.38 8.54
N THR A 104 -5.25 -21.85 7.35
CA THR A 104 -5.07 -23.26 6.99
C THR A 104 -3.60 -23.61 6.93
N ASP A 105 -3.27 -24.86 7.25
CA ASP A 105 -1.91 -25.38 7.18
C ASP A 105 -1.87 -26.65 6.34
N TRP A 106 -0.69 -27.03 5.93
CA TRP A 106 -0.47 -28.30 5.25
C TRP A 106 -0.55 -29.45 6.28
N MET A 107 -1.35 -30.45 5.96
CA MET A 107 -1.56 -31.58 6.86
C MET A 107 -0.28 -32.38 7.11
N GLY A 108 -0.13 -32.88 8.33
CA GLY A 108 0.95 -33.77 8.73
C GLY A 108 2.28 -33.05 9.00
N THR A 109 3.38 -33.75 8.81
CA THR A 109 4.73 -33.28 9.18
C THR A 109 5.31 -32.20 8.25
N GLN A 110 4.64 -31.92 7.14
CA GLN A 110 5.08 -30.91 6.16
C GLN A 110 4.54 -29.52 6.47
N GLY A 111 3.55 -29.41 7.36
CA GLY A 111 2.97 -28.13 7.77
C GLY A 111 3.81 -27.38 8.81
N ASN A 112 3.45 -26.14 9.06
CA ASN A 112 4.08 -25.30 10.08
C ASN A 112 3.65 -25.69 11.52
N ASN A 113 2.60 -26.51 11.67
CA ASN A 113 2.10 -27.01 12.95
C ASN A 113 2.10 -28.56 12.99
N PRO A 114 3.24 -29.24 12.78
CA PRO A 114 3.31 -30.68 12.59
C PRO A 114 2.92 -31.50 13.84
N GLN A 115 2.91 -30.89 15.03
CA GLN A 115 2.60 -31.56 16.30
C GLN A 115 1.25 -31.13 16.90
N GLY A 116 0.49 -30.32 16.16
CA GLY A 116 -0.91 -29.98 16.47
C GLY A 116 -1.19 -29.37 17.83
N LYS A 117 -1.12 -28.07 17.95
CA LYS A 117 -1.88 -27.36 19.00
C LYS A 117 -3.40 -27.43 18.74
N PHE A 118 -3.79 -27.80 17.53
CA PHE A 118 -5.14 -28.06 17.08
C PHE A 118 -5.31 -29.55 16.82
N PRO A 119 -6.51 -30.10 16.96
CA PRO A 119 -6.74 -31.56 16.91
C PRO A 119 -6.27 -32.23 15.62
N ASN A 120 -6.15 -31.49 14.51
CA ASN A 120 -6.00 -32.06 13.18
C ASN A 120 -4.80 -31.53 12.39
N ASN A 121 -3.92 -30.72 12.92
CA ASN A 121 -2.77 -30.09 12.21
C ASN A 121 -3.15 -29.33 10.93
N ASP A 122 -4.44 -29.02 10.72
CA ASP A 122 -4.95 -28.41 9.50
C ASP A 122 -4.86 -26.88 9.55
N TYR A 123 -4.45 -26.34 10.70
CA TYR A 123 -4.40 -24.92 10.97
C TYR A 123 -3.10 -24.52 11.66
N THR A 124 -2.64 -23.32 11.34
CA THR A 124 -1.50 -22.70 11.99
C THR A 124 -1.78 -21.22 12.29
N TYR A 125 -1.05 -20.67 13.24
CA TYR A 125 -0.98 -19.20 13.40
C TYR A 125 0.11 -18.64 12.53
N PHE A 126 -0.25 -17.63 11.75
CA PHE A 126 0.63 -16.92 10.86
C PHE A 126 0.77 -15.46 11.27
N SER A 127 1.96 -14.87 11.12
CA SER A 127 2.22 -13.47 11.44
C SER A 127 3.10 -12.84 10.36
N GLY A 128 2.95 -11.52 10.20
CA GLY A 128 3.63 -10.69 9.20
C GLY A 128 2.64 -9.81 8.45
N THR A 129 3.13 -8.80 7.76
CA THR A 129 2.35 -8.04 6.78
C THR A 129 1.83 -8.95 5.66
N SER A 130 2.48 -10.09 5.45
CA SER A 130 2.03 -11.16 4.57
C SER A 130 0.71 -11.80 5.01
N ALA A 131 0.31 -11.69 6.29
CA ALA A 131 -0.98 -12.11 6.81
C ALA A 131 -2.04 -11.00 6.71
N SER A 132 -1.60 -9.74 6.70
CA SER A 132 -2.49 -8.57 6.57
C SER A 132 -2.99 -8.38 5.14
N ALA A 133 -2.12 -8.48 4.16
CA ALA A 133 -2.44 -8.27 2.75
C ALA A 133 -3.60 -9.15 2.24
N PRO A 134 -3.65 -10.48 2.49
CA PRO A 134 -4.75 -11.32 2.02
C PRO A 134 -6.11 -11.00 2.67
N GLN A 135 -6.14 -10.40 3.86
CA GLN A 135 -7.39 -9.94 4.47
C GLN A 135 -7.97 -8.77 3.68
N VAL A 136 -7.12 -7.81 3.25
CA VAL A 136 -7.54 -6.70 2.39
C VAL A 136 -7.96 -7.24 1.02
N SER A 137 -7.22 -8.20 0.44
CA SER A 137 -7.60 -8.85 -0.82
C SER A 137 -8.98 -9.50 -0.74
N ALA A 138 -9.29 -10.16 0.38
CA ALA A 138 -10.62 -10.76 0.61
C ALA A 138 -11.72 -9.69 0.73
N ILE A 139 -11.44 -8.57 1.38
CA ILE A 139 -12.38 -7.43 1.47
C ILE A 139 -12.62 -6.83 0.09
N VAL A 140 -11.57 -6.66 -0.72
CA VAL A 140 -11.71 -6.21 -2.12
C VAL A 140 -12.58 -7.17 -2.92
N ALA A 141 -12.45 -8.49 -2.72
CA ALA A 141 -13.32 -9.47 -3.39
C ALA A 141 -14.79 -9.27 -3.02
N LEU A 142 -15.09 -9.03 -1.74
CA LEU A 142 -16.47 -8.73 -1.30
C LEU A 142 -16.97 -7.38 -1.84
N MET A 143 -16.11 -6.37 -1.98
CA MET A 143 -16.47 -5.10 -2.62
C MET A 143 -16.83 -5.31 -4.09
N LEU A 144 -16.05 -6.12 -4.81
CA LEU A 144 -16.29 -6.44 -6.22
C LEU A 144 -17.52 -7.32 -6.44
N GLU A 145 -17.87 -8.19 -5.49
CA GLU A 145 -19.13 -8.92 -5.52
C GLU A 145 -20.32 -7.97 -5.31
N ALA A 146 -20.19 -7.02 -4.40
CA ALA A 146 -21.22 -6.01 -4.13
C ALA A 146 -21.40 -5.01 -5.31
N ASN A 147 -20.30 -4.65 -5.97
CA ASN A 147 -20.31 -3.74 -7.13
C ASN A 147 -19.20 -4.13 -8.13
N PRO A 148 -19.50 -4.95 -9.14
CA PRO A 148 -18.51 -5.38 -10.12
C PRO A 148 -18.00 -4.27 -11.05
N ASN A 149 -18.63 -3.10 -11.04
CA ASN A 149 -18.27 -1.96 -11.90
C ASN A 149 -17.21 -1.04 -11.29
N LEU A 150 -16.71 -1.32 -10.10
CA LEU A 150 -15.65 -0.52 -9.48
C LEU A 150 -14.36 -0.57 -10.32
N GLY A 151 -13.82 0.60 -10.66
CA GLY A 151 -12.46 0.71 -11.17
C GLY A 151 -11.42 0.44 -10.06
N TYR A 152 -10.17 0.17 -10.44
CA TYR A 152 -9.12 -0.10 -9.46
C TYR A 152 -8.87 1.10 -8.52
N ARG A 153 -9.04 2.34 -9.01
CA ARG A 153 -8.92 3.56 -8.22
C ARG A 153 -10.10 3.77 -7.26
N ASP A 154 -11.33 3.36 -7.68
CA ASP A 154 -12.48 3.35 -6.77
C ASP A 154 -12.24 2.45 -5.57
N ILE A 155 -11.61 1.28 -5.79
CA ILE A 155 -11.26 0.36 -4.70
C ILE A 155 -10.32 1.05 -3.70
N GLN A 156 -9.28 1.74 -4.17
CA GLN A 156 -8.35 2.48 -3.33
C GLN A 156 -9.06 3.61 -2.57
N GLU A 157 -9.92 4.38 -3.23
CA GLU A 157 -10.68 5.47 -2.62
C GLU A 157 -11.65 4.96 -1.55
N ILE A 158 -12.37 3.87 -1.82
CA ILE A 158 -13.27 3.26 -0.84
C ILE A 158 -12.51 2.76 0.39
N LEU A 159 -11.37 2.10 0.22
CA LEU A 159 -10.53 1.65 1.33
C LEU A 159 -10.04 2.83 2.17
N THR A 160 -9.66 3.94 1.52
CA THR A 160 -9.25 5.17 2.21
C THR A 160 -10.38 5.75 3.06
N HIS A 161 -11.59 5.85 2.51
CA HIS A 161 -12.75 6.44 3.19
C HIS A 161 -13.34 5.55 4.29
N SER A 162 -13.23 4.25 4.14
CA SER A 162 -13.85 3.28 5.03
C SER A 162 -12.93 2.76 6.14
N SER A 163 -11.63 3.06 6.09
CA SER A 163 -10.71 2.66 7.14
C SER A 163 -11.00 3.40 8.46
N ARG A 164 -10.91 2.66 9.57
CA ARG A 164 -11.14 3.22 10.91
C ARG A 164 -9.83 3.68 11.56
N ASN A 165 -9.89 4.76 12.30
CA ASN A 165 -8.75 5.38 12.96
C ASN A 165 -8.78 5.09 14.47
N PRO A 166 -8.04 4.11 14.99
CA PRO A 166 -8.02 3.79 16.40
C PRO A 166 -7.28 4.88 17.21
N ASP A 167 -7.69 5.10 18.46
CA ASP A 167 -7.05 6.03 19.39
C ASP A 167 -5.64 5.60 19.83
N THR A 168 -5.22 4.42 19.43
CA THR A 168 -3.88 3.86 19.74
C THR A 168 -2.76 4.46 18.91
N ALA A 169 -3.08 5.27 17.92
CA ALA A 169 -2.11 5.90 17.01
C ALA A 169 -2.26 7.43 16.99
N SER A 170 -1.15 8.10 16.65
CA SER A 170 -1.15 9.54 16.40
C SER A 170 -1.51 9.80 14.95
N TRP A 171 -2.54 10.60 14.70
CA TRP A 171 -3.04 10.91 13.38
C TRP A 171 -2.71 12.33 12.97
N LYS A 172 -2.43 12.51 11.68
CA LYS A 172 -2.27 13.81 11.02
C LYS A 172 -3.38 13.98 10.00
N THR A 173 -3.90 15.18 9.84
CA THR A 173 -4.80 15.49 8.73
C THR A 173 -3.97 15.70 7.48
N ASN A 174 -4.30 15.00 6.39
CA ASN A 174 -3.71 15.27 5.08
C ASN A 174 -4.31 16.55 4.48
N GLY A 175 -3.75 17.05 3.37
CA GLY A 175 -4.20 18.30 2.73
C GLY A 175 -5.51 18.22 1.95
N ALA A 176 -6.29 17.14 2.05
CA ALA A 176 -7.50 16.90 1.25
C ALA A 176 -8.70 17.75 1.71
N ASN A 177 -8.56 19.08 1.68
CA ASN A 177 -9.58 20.03 2.15
C ASN A 177 -10.92 19.96 1.42
N ASN A 178 -10.95 19.36 0.25
CA ASN A 178 -12.14 19.17 -0.58
C ASN A 178 -12.98 17.96 -0.17
N PHE A 179 -12.52 17.17 0.80
CA PHE A 179 -13.26 16.05 1.35
C PHE A 179 -13.83 16.43 2.72
N ASN A 180 -15.14 16.65 2.80
CA ASN A 180 -15.87 17.08 4.00
C ASN A 180 -15.24 18.29 4.76
N LEU A 181 -14.40 19.07 4.09
CA LEU A 181 -13.62 20.20 4.64
C LEU A 181 -12.65 19.81 5.77
N GLY A 182 -12.52 18.54 6.12
CA GLY A 182 -11.72 18.05 7.24
C GLY A 182 -10.45 17.30 6.84
N GLY A 183 -10.34 16.92 5.57
CA GLY A 183 -9.29 16.02 5.12
C GLY A 183 -9.42 14.60 5.67
N HIS A 184 -8.47 13.75 5.33
CA HIS A 184 -8.36 12.40 5.89
C HIS A 184 -7.32 12.35 6.99
N LEU A 185 -7.60 11.57 8.03
CA LEU A 185 -6.61 11.20 9.01
C LEU A 185 -5.64 10.17 8.40
N TYR A 186 -4.37 10.36 8.62
CA TYR A 186 -3.30 9.57 8.06
C TYR A 186 -2.12 9.45 9.02
N ASN A 187 -1.41 8.33 9.00
CA ASN A 187 -0.06 8.21 9.57
C ASN A 187 0.80 7.21 8.80
N ASP A 188 2.13 7.34 8.93
CA ASP A 188 3.09 6.53 8.18
C ASP A 188 3.13 5.05 8.62
N ASP A 189 2.48 4.70 9.71
CA ASP A 189 2.44 3.32 10.24
C ASP A 189 1.22 2.54 9.76
N MET A 190 0.07 3.20 9.63
CA MET A 190 -1.22 2.54 9.39
C MET A 190 -1.93 3.04 8.12
N GLY A 191 -1.31 3.96 7.38
CA GLY A 191 -1.96 4.61 6.24
C GLY A 191 -3.18 5.42 6.67
N PHE A 192 -4.31 5.22 6.03
CA PHE A 192 -5.60 5.87 6.38
C PHE A 192 -6.33 5.15 7.50
N GLY A 193 -5.79 4.07 8.04
CA GLY A 193 -6.33 3.35 9.19
C GLY A 193 -6.43 1.83 9.00
N ILE A 194 -7.15 1.19 9.92
CA ILE A 194 -7.40 -0.24 9.85
C ILE A 194 -8.62 -0.48 8.97
N VAL A 195 -8.50 -1.41 8.01
CA VAL A 195 -9.57 -1.74 7.09
C VAL A 195 -10.84 -2.18 7.84
N ASP A 196 -11.99 -1.63 7.45
CA ASP A 196 -13.32 -2.03 7.93
C ASP A 196 -14.10 -2.69 6.78
N ALA A 197 -14.21 -4.01 6.83
CA ALA A 197 -14.86 -4.79 5.78
C ALA A 197 -16.32 -4.38 5.57
N LYS A 198 -17.07 -4.12 6.65
CA LYS A 198 -18.47 -3.73 6.57
C LYS A 198 -18.62 -2.35 5.94
N ALA A 199 -17.81 -1.39 6.37
CA ALA A 199 -17.85 -0.04 5.84
C ALA A 199 -17.43 -0.01 4.36
N ALA A 200 -16.38 -0.76 3.99
CA ALA A 200 -15.91 -0.87 2.61
C ALA A 200 -16.98 -1.46 1.67
N VAL A 201 -17.60 -2.60 2.05
CA VAL A 201 -18.65 -3.24 1.24
C VAL A 201 -19.88 -2.34 1.12
N ARG A 202 -20.32 -1.69 2.20
CA ARG A 202 -21.46 -0.75 2.14
C ARG A 202 -21.18 0.46 1.28
N SER A 203 -19.96 0.97 1.30
CA SER A 203 -19.55 2.04 0.40
C SER A 203 -19.56 1.57 -1.06
N ALA A 204 -19.07 0.36 -1.32
CA ALA A 204 -19.05 -0.24 -2.65
C ALA A 204 -20.46 -0.40 -3.24
N GLU A 205 -21.45 -0.86 -2.44
CA GLU A 205 -22.85 -1.05 -2.88
C GLU A 205 -23.47 0.22 -3.48
N SER A 206 -23.12 1.39 -2.97
CA SER A 206 -23.70 2.68 -3.37
C SER A 206 -22.74 3.55 -4.20
N TRP A 207 -21.56 3.06 -4.52
CA TRP A 207 -20.54 3.81 -5.24
C TRP A 207 -20.95 4.06 -6.68
N GLN A 208 -20.92 5.33 -7.10
CA GLN A 208 -21.41 5.77 -8.42
C GLN A 208 -20.28 6.09 -9.40
N SER A 209 -19.07 6.33 -8.90
CA SER A 209 -17.91 6.62 -9.74
C SER A 209 -17.38 5.37 -10.40
N GLN A 210 -16.70 5.53 -11.53
CA GLN A 210 -15.92 4.50 -12.18
C GLN A 210 -14.56 5.09 -12.58
N GLN A 211 -13.58 4.93 -11.70
CA GLN A 211 -12.25 5.50 -11.83
C GLN A 211 -11.26 4.40 -12.26
N THR A 212 -10.77 4.53 -13.48
CA THR A 212 -9.91 3.55 -14.14
C THR A 212 -8.64 4.21 -14.68
N ALA A 213 -7.70 3.44 -15.20
CA ALA A 213 -6.51 3.99 -15.87
C ALA A 213 -6.86 4.86 -17.09
N HIS A 214 -8.01 4.60 -17.75
CA HIS A 214 -8.41 5.31 -18.95
C HIS A 214 -8.92 6.74 -18.70
N ASN A 215 -9.35 7.05 -17.48
CA ASN A 215 -9.81 8.39 -17.10
C ASN A 215 -8.91 9.07 -16.06
N GLU A 216 -7.69 8.55 -15.89
CA GLU A 216 -6.66 9.18 -15.08
C GLU A 216 -6.13 10.44 -15.76
N VAL A 217 -5.97 11.50 -15.00
CA VAL A 217 -5.36 12.76 -15.48
C VAL A 217 -4.04 12.96 -14.77
N PHE A 218 -2.98 13.15 -15.56
CA PHE A 218 -1.63 13.27 -15.05
C PHE A 218 -1.08 14.69 -15.30
N ALA A 219 -0.48 15.28 -14.27
CA ALA A 219 0.28 16.51 -14.39
C ALA A 219 1.68 16.32 -13.80
N ALA A 220 2.72 16.79 -14.50
CA ALA A 220 4.10 16.64 -14.07
C ALA A 220 4.83 17.98 -14.06
N ALA A 221 5.68 18.18 -13.06
CA ALA A 221 6.70 19.23 -13.04
C ALA A 221 8.09 18.56 -13.00
N ARG A 222 9.04 19.11 -13.72
CA ARG A 222 10.42 18.63 -13.71
C ARG A 222 11.35 19.78 -13.34
N GLN A 223 12.25 19.54 -12.40
CA GLN A 223 13.46 20.32 -12.25
C GLN A 223 14.59 19.57 -12.96
N GLY A 224 15.36 20.26 -13.81
CA GLY A 224 16.50 19.67 -14.52
C GLY A 224 17.62 19.28 -13.57
N ASN A 225 18.72 18.77 -14.14
CA ASN A 225 19.92 18.37 -13.38
C ASN A 225 20.38 19.51 -12.47
N LEU A 226 20.13 19.35 -11.19
CA LEU A 226 20.47 20.38 -10.22
C LEU A 226 21.97 20.41 -9.92
N ASN A 227 22.69 19.26 -10.14
CA ASN A 227 24.09 19.04 -9.78
C ASN A 227 24.43 19.56 -8.37
N ASP A 228 23.46 19.49 -7.49
CA ASP A 228 23.55 20.00 -6.14
C ASP A 228 24.23 18.98 -5.23
N LEU A 229 25.19 19.45 -4.45
CA LEU A 229 25.72 18.66 -3.34
C LEU A 229 24.63 18.58 -2.26
N LEU A 230 24.18 17.37 -1.96
CA LEU A 230 23.33 17.12 -0.79
C LEU A 230 24.24 17.20 0.44
N PRO A 231 23.99 18.10 1.41
CA PRO A 231 24.78 18.17 2.61
C PRO A 231 24.60 16.89 3.44
N ASP A 232 25.70 16.31 3.89
CA ASP A 232 25.64 15.33 4.98
C ASP A 232 24.94 15.97 6.19
N LEU A 233 24.09 15.22 6.88
CA LEU A 233 23.28 15.66 8.03
C LEU A 233 24.13 16.09 9.26
N VAL A 234 25.29 16.68 9.07
CA VAL A 234 26.17 17.12 10.16
C VAL A 234 25.51 18.18 11.04
N ASN A 235 24.51 18.91 10.55
CA ASN A 235 23.82 19.98 11.29
C ASN A 235 22.28 19.98 11.13
N ASN A 236 21.63 18.88 10.73
CA ASN A 236 20.20 18.83 10.44
C ASN A 236 19.71 19.90 9.42
N VAL A 237 20.57 20.36 8.53
CA VAL A 237 20.20 21.31 7.49
C VAL A 237 19.86 20.52 6.24
N GLY A 238 18.56 20.30 6.02
CA GLY A 238 18.04 19.75 4.77
C GLY A 238 18.08 20.80 3.66
N LYS A 239 17.95 20.35 2.42
CA LYS A 239 17.75 21.22 1.25
C LYS A 239 16.34 20.99 0.71
N ASP A 240 15.56 22.07 0.62
CA ASP A 240 14.21 22.03 0.12
C ASP A 240 14.18 22.25 -1.40
N TYR A 241 13.44 21.40 -2.08
CA TYR A 241 13.13 21.54 -3.50
C TYR A 241 11.63 21.74 -3.66
N ARG A 242 11.24 22.81 -4.35
CA ARG A 242 9.83 23.14 -4.58
C ARG A 242 9.45 22.88 -6.03
N PHE A 243 8.39 22.13 -6.24
CA PHE A 243 7.76 21.92 -7.53
C PHE A 243 6.40 22.63 -7.53
N GLU A 244 6.11 23.33 -8.62
CA GLU A 244 4.81 23.98 -8.81
C GLU A 244 4.08 23.29 -9.96
N ILE A 245 2.87 22.81 -9.69
CA ILE A 245 1.98 22.21 -10.69
C ILE A 245 0.75 23.11 -10.78
N SER A 246 0.63 23.81 -11.89
CA SER A 246 -0.51 24.71 -12.16
C SER A 246 -1.65 23.94 -12.82
N SER A 247 -2.31 23.06 -12.09
CA SER A 247 -3.52 22.38 -12.56
C SER A 247 -4.48 22.20 -11.42
N ASP A 248 -5.78 22.28 -11.74
CA ASP A 248 -6.88 22.08 -10.78
C ASP A 248 -7.27 20.60 -10.75
N LEU A 249 -6.37 19.78 -10.18
CA LEU A 249 -6.58 18.33 -10.05
C LEU A 249 -7.02 17.96 -8.64
N LYS A 250 -8.00 17.06 -8.52
CA LYS A 250 -8.19 16.27 -7.29
C LYS A 250 -7.01 15.30 -7.21
N VAL A 251 -6.09 15.52 -6.29
CA VAL A 251 -4.88 14.70 -6.14
C VAL A 251 -5.22 13.39 -5.44
N GLU A 252 -5.00 12.28 -6.11
CA GLU A 252 -5.11 10.93 -5.54
C GLU A 252 -3.73 10.40 -5.15
N HIS A 253 -2.73 10.62 -6.00
CA HIS A 253 -1.34 10.19 -5.79
C HIS A 253 -0.34 11.29 -6.15
N VAL A 254 0.79 11.29 -5.43
CA VAL A 254 1.96 12.10 -5.75
C VAL A 254 3.16 11.17 -5.86
N GLU A 255 3.78 11.13 -7.02
CA GLU A 255 5.02 10.39 -7.26
C GLU A 255 6.19 11.35 -7.38
N LEU A 256 7.29 11.04 -6.71
CA LEU A 256 8.54 11.77 -6.79
C LEU A 256 9.63 10.88 -7.39
N GLY A 257 10.04 11.18 -8.62
CA GLY A 257 11.20 10.54 -9.24
C GLY A 257 12.49 11.28 -8.84
N ILE A 258 13.44 10.54 -8.28
CA ILE A 258 14.71 11.08 -7.80
C ILE A 258 15.86 10.25 -8.39
N ASP A 259 16.85 10.92 -8.96
CA ASP A 259 18.16 10.34 -9.30
C ASP A 259 19.22 10.98 -8.39
N ILE A 260 19.67 10.23 -7.40
CA ILE A 260 20.65 10.66 -6.40
C ILE A 260 21.84 9.72 -6.43
N ARG A 261 23.06 10.31 -6.45
CA ARG A 261 24.30 9.57 -6.24
C ARG A 261 24.93 10.03 -4.92
N HIS A 262 24.97 9.13 -3.96
CA HIS A 262 25.57 9.41 -2.66
C HIS A 262 26.30 8.15 -2.15
N GLU A 263 27.41 8.32 -1.41
CA GLU A 263 28.20 7.22 -0.88
C GLU A 263 27.50 6.48 0.27
N ARG A 264 26.50 7.13 0.87
CA ARG A 264 25.67 6.58 1.96
C ARG A 264 24.19 6.80 1.60
N LEU A 265 23.61 5.84 0.93
CA LEU A 265 22.17 5.77 0.75
C LEU A 265 21.60 4.87 1.83
N GLY A 266 20.92 5.46 2.81
CA GLY A 266 20.11 4.81 3.82
C GLY A 266 20.87 4.27 4.99
#